data_9e6ff05bbcf667fc68b20bd3e055a924
#
_entry.id   9e6ff05bbcf667fc68b20bd3e055a924
#
_cell.length_a   1.000
_cell.length_b   1.000
_cell.length_c   1.000
_cell.angle_alpha   90.00
_cell.angle_beta   90.00
_cell.angle_gamma   90.00
#
_symmetry.space_group_name_H-M   'P 1'
#
loop_
_entity.id
_entity.type
_entity.pdbx_description
1 polymer ?
#
loop_
_entity_poly.entity_id
_entity_poly.type
_entity_poly.pdbx_seq_one_letter_code
_entity_poly.pdbx_strand_id
1 'polypeptide(L)'
;MTSLSWITLLAFALSVAFCLGFRGLAREWHLIDIPDARKRHDGNVPLCGGIAIFLSFSAATFLAFGVSGHANAMALLPGLVLILVAGVLDDRFNLPVAPRLAIQLLAAFLIIAITGLTQTYLGLASDGIETAAASTPEMLIQVLTGPLFLIIALAFIVGLVNAVNMSDGVDGLAGSASAAAFFWLAVIGFGIGEHRLGLQALALAAACLGFLVFNMRHRWRARASLFLGDGGSTFLGAALAGFILILASGTAAVAFPVLIWIVIVPVIDTLSLIVRRMSVRRSPFSPDRQHLHHLLMDAGLSCGQTAVAVMALNLLAGAIAYIAIRFDIPVWPMLLALAVPAAAHTLFVLRMTRGARPIVTASMAEANPTTKPNITYPGATS
;
A
#
# COMPACT_ATOMS: atom_id res chain seq x y z
N MET A 1 3.67 -29.76 13.99
CA MET A 1 3.16 -28.53 13.34
C MET A 1 4.02 -28.29 12.10
N THR A 2 3.41 -28.07 10.96
CA THR A 2 4.14 -27.81 9.71
C THR A 2 4.84 -26.45 9.81
N SER A 3 5.92 -26.24 9.05
CA SER A 3 6.65 -24.95 8.99
C SER A 3 5.74 -23.76 8.70
N LEU A 4 4.63 -23.99 8.01
CA LEU A 4 3.58 -23.02 7.68
C LEU A 4 2.90 -22.43 8.93
N SER A 5 2.53 -23.27 9.88
CA SER A 5 1.71 -22.81 11.01
C SER A 5 2.52 -22.02 12.04
N TRP A 6 3.77 -22.40 12.32
CA TRP A 6 4.53 -21.71 13.37
C TRP A 6 5.03 -20.33 12.96
N ILE A 7 5.49 -20.12 11.70
CA ILE A 7 5.96 -18.81 11.25
C ILE A 7 4.80 -17.80 11.21
N THR A 8 3.61 -18.24 10.76
CA THR A 8 2.40 -17.42 10.71
C THR A 8 1.96 -17.00 12.12
N LEU A 9 1.88 -17.97 13.04
CA LEU A 9 1.53 -17.70 14.44
C LEU A 9 2.56 -16.81 15.13
N LEU A 10 3.84 -17.03 14.88
CA LEU A 10 4.92 -16.20 15.42
C LEU A 10 4.83 -14.76 14.92
N ALA A 11 4.67 -14.55 13.61
CA ALA A 11 4.53 -13.20 13.04
C ALA A 11 3.32 -12.46 13.61
N PHE A 12 2.18 -13.14 13.75
CA PHE A 12 0.99 -12.58 14.38
C PHE A 12 1.24 -12.21 15.85
N ALA A 13 1.78 -13.15 16.64
CA ALA A 13 2.02 -12.96 18.06
C ALA A 13 3.05 -11.84 18.33
N LEU A 14 4.13 -11.78 17.53
CA LEU A 14 5.12 -10.71 17.61
C LEU A 14 4.50 -9.36 17.24
N SER A 15 3.63 -9.30 16.23
CA SER A 15 2.96 -8.06 15.85
C SER A 15 2.07 -7.55 16.99
N VAL A 16 1.30 -8.43 17.62
CA VAL A 16 0.51 -8.08 18.80
C VAL A 16 1.43 -7.60 19.94
N ALA A 17 2.51 -8.30 20.23
CA ALA A 17 3.44 -7.95 21.29
C ALA A 17 4.13 -6.61 21.05
N PHE A 18 4.62 -6.35 19.83
CA PHE A 18 5.27 -5.09 19.47
C PHE A 18 4.27 -3.93 19.45
N CYS A 19 3.04 -4.13 18.96
CA CYS A 19 1.99 -3.12 19.06
C CYS A 19 1.71 -2.72 20.51
N LEU A 20 1.66 -3.68 21.43
CA LEU A 20 1.49 -3.40 22.86
C LEU A 20 2.69 -2.65 23.44
N GLY A 21 3.91 -3.11 23.18
CA GLY A 21 5.15 -2.53 23.70
C GLY A 21 5.41 -1.12 23.19
N PHE A 22 5.24 -0.89 21.89
CA PHE A 22 5.55 0.41 21.28
C PHE A 22 4.51 1.50 21.57
N ARG A 23 3.31 1.18 22.01
CA ARG A 23 2.32 2.19 22.41
C ARG A 23 2.84 3.15 23.50
N GLY A 24 3.63 2.64 24.44
CA GLY A 24 4.30 3.47 25.46
C GLY A 24 5.42 4.30 24.87
N LEU A 25 6.33 3.64 24.15
CA LEU A 25 7.52 4.25 23.55
C LEU A 25 7.21 5.29 22.48
N ALA A 26 6.13 5.12 21.73
CA ALA A 26 5.71 6.08 20.69
C ALA A 26 5.48 7.50 21.27
N ARG A 27 5.06 7.60 22.53
CA ARG A 27 4.90 8.90 23.22
C ARG A 27 6.25 9.55 23.48
N GLU A 28 7.23 8.79 23.94
CA GLU A 28 8.59 9.26 24.19
C GLU A 28 9.30 9.65 22.89
N TRP A 29 9.03 8.95 21.82
CA TRP A 29 9.59 9.21 20.49
C TRP A 29 8.87 10.34 19.73
N HIS A 30 7.81 10.92 20.30
CA HIS A 30 6.95 11.89 19.64
C HIS A 30 6.34 11.39 18.32
N LEU A 31 6.08 10.08 18.23
CA LEU A 31 5.37 9.42 17.13
C LEU A 31 3.89 9.29 17.48
N ILE A 32 3.21 10.43 17.52
CA ILE A 32 1.81 10.54 17.94
C ILE A 32 1.07 11.39 16.92
N ASP A 33 -0.05 10.88 16.42
CA ASP A 33 -0.99 11.68 15.66
C ASP A 33 -1.84 12.53 16.61
N ILE A 34 -1.74 13.85 16.44
CA ILE A 34 -2.49 14.84 17.22
C ILE A 34 -3.62 15.36 16.34
N PRO A 35 -4.89 15.35 16.83
CA PRO A 35 -6.01 15.87 16.07
C PRO A 35 -5.81 17.34 15.71
N ASP A 36 -6.09 17.68 14.47
CA ASP A 36 -6.12 19.05 13.97
C ASP A 36 -7.45 19.34 13.24
N ALA A 37 -7.64 20.55 12.72
CA ALA A 37 -8.86 20.93 12.00
C ALA A 37 -9.19 20.03 10.80
N ARG A 38 -8.20 19.32 10.24
CA ARG A 38 -8.31 18.39 9.11
C ARG A 38 -8.51 16.94 9.58
N LYS A 39 -7.82 16.55 10.66
CA LYS A 39 -7.82 15.19 11.21
C LYS A 39 -8.90 15.05 12.29
N ARG A 40 -10.01 14.44 11.95
CA ARG A 40 -11.18 14.29 12.83
C ARG A 40 -11.13 12.98 13.62
N HIS A 41 -10.18 12.83 14.54
CA HIS A 41 -10.18 11.77 15.54
C HIS A 41 -10.05 12.35 16.95
N ASP A 42 -10.48 11.62 17.96
CA ASP A 42 -10.38 12.06 19.34
C ASP A 42 -9.15 11.45 20.02
N GLY A 43 -8.35 12.30 20.66
CA GLY A 43 -7.20 11.90 21.44
C GLY A 43 -5.94 11.64 20.62
N ASN A 44 -4.83 11.52 21.32
CA ASN A 44 -3.50 11.29 20.74
C ASN A 44 -3.32 9.81 20.45
N VAL A 45 -3.08 9.43 19.17
CA VAL A 45 -2.95 8.06 18.74
C VAL A 45 -1.52 7.73 18.32
N PRO A 46 -0.87 6.69 18.88
CA PRO A 46 0.49 6.28 18.50
C PRO A 46 0.62 5.85 17.03
N LEU A 47 1.68 6.32 16.36
CA LEU A 47 2.05 5.99 14.98
C LEU A 47 3.17 4.93 14.97
N CYS A 48 2.88 3.72 15.44
CA CYS A 48 3.87 2.66 15.59
C CYS A 48 3.50 1.33 14.94
N GLY A 49 2.34 1.28 14.26
CA GLY A 49 1.87 0.04 13.62
C GLY A 49 2.81 -0.47 12.55
N GLY A 50 3.35 0.41 11.72
CA GLY A 50 4.31 0.05 10.67
C GLY A 50 5.60 -0.55 11.22
N ILE A 51 6.15 0.05 12.29
CA ILE A 51 7.35 -0.48 12.98
C ILE A 51 7.06 -1.87 13.54
N ALA A 52 5.89 -2.06 14.16
CA ALA A 52 5.50 -3.35 14.73
C ALA A 52 5.37 -4.45 13.65
N ILE A 53 4.71 -4.16 12.52
CA ILE A 53 4.58 -5.10 11.41
C ILE A 53 5.94 -5.45 10.82
N PHE A 54 6.78 -4.44 10.54
CA PHE A 54 8.11 -4.65 9.97
C PHE A 54 8.99 -5.54 10.84
N LEU A 55 9.10 -5.24 12.15
CA LEU A 55 9.91 -6.01 13.08
C LEU A 55 9.38 -7.43 13.27
N SER A 56 8.05 -7.61 13.29
CA SER A 56 7.42 -8.92 13.40
C SER A 56 7.73 -9.79 12.19
N PHE A 57 7.59 -9.25 11.00
CA PHE A 57 7.94 -9.91 9.75
C PHE A 57 9.41 -10.27 9.70
N SER A 58 10.28 -9.30 9.98
CA SER A 58 11.74 -9.50 9.94
C SER A 58 12.20 -10.56 10.94
N ALA A 59 11.72 -10.51 12.19
CA ALA A 59 12.05 -11.47 13.22
C ALA A 59 11.53 -12.87 12.89
N ALA A 60 10.26 -13.01 12.49
CA ALA A 60 9.67 -14.30 12.15
C ALA A 60 10.38 -14.94 10.95
N THR A 61 10.70 -14.14 9.92
CA THR A 61 11.42 -14.60 8.73
C THR A 61 12.87 -15.00 9.07
N PHE A 62 13.55 -14.19 9.87
CA PHE A 62 14.92 -14.49 10.30
C PHE A 62 14.99 -15.78 11.14
N LEU A 63 14.09 -15.97 12.08
CA LEU A 63 14.02 -17.18 12.90
C LEU A 63 13.64 -18.42 12.07
N ALA A 64 12.87 -18.26 11.01
CA ALA A 64 12.48 -19.37 10.14
C ALA A 64 13.57 -19.80 9.16
N PHE A 65 14.31 -18.86 8.59
CA PHE A 65 15.18 -19.10 7.45
C PHE A 65 16.66 -18.74 7.71
N GLY A 66 16.97 -18.03 8.80
CA GLY A 66 18.32 -17.53 9.10
C GLY A 66 18.80 -16.51 8.06
N VAL A 67 20.10 -16.20 8.10
CA VAL A 67 20.77 -15.29 7.16
C VAL A 67 21.12 -15.98 5.83
N SER A 68 21.35 -17.29 5.87
CA SER A 68 21.91 -18.07 4.75
C SER A 68 20.90 -18.58 3.72
N GLY A 69 19.63 -18.30 3.88
CA GLY A 69 18.63 -18.61 2.86
C GLY A 69 18.67 -17.57 1.74
N HIS A 70 18.90 -17.98 0.50
CA HIS A 70 18.63 -17.14 -0.69
C HIS A 70 17.13 -16.86 -0.81
N ALA A 71 16.54 -16.36 0.25
CA ALA A 71 15.14 -15.98 0.27
C ALA A 71 15.05 -14.56 -0.27
N ASN A 72 14.51 -14.42 -1.45
CA ASN A 72 14.40 -13.17 -2.18
C ASN A 72 13.78 -12.02 -1.36
N ALA A 73 12.85 -12.32 -0.44
CA ALA A 73 12.28 -11.28 0.43
C ALA A 73 13.26 -10.73 1.49
N MET A 74 14.30 -11.46 1.90
CA MET A 74 15.35 -10.88 2.75
C MET A 74 16.19 -9.85 1.99
N ALA A 75 16.35 -10.02 0.69
CA ALA A 75 17.03 -9.05 -0.16
C ALA A 75 16.23 -7.73 -0.32
N LEU A 76 14.94 -7.74 -0.02
CA LEU A 76 14.12 -6.52 0.03
C LEU A 76 14.44 -5.66 1.27
N LEU A 77 14.90 -6.26 2.37
CA LEU A 77 14.99 -5.59 3.67
C LEU A 77 15.76 -4.27 3.65
N PRO A 78 16.91 -4.10 2.99
CA PRO A 78 17.62 -2.81 2.98
C PRO A 78 16.78 -1.67 2.39
N GLY A 79 16.10 -1.90 1.29
CA GLY A 79 15.19 -0.92 0.70
C GLY A 79 13.94 -0.69 1.56
N LEU A 80 13.38 -1.75 2.15
CA LEU A 80 12.22 -1.67 3.05
C LEU A 80 12.54 -0.89 4.33
N VAL A 81 13.73 -1.09 4.92
CA VAL A 81 14.21 -0.30 6.08
C VAL A 81 14.30 1.19 5.71
N LEU A 82 14.89 1.49 4.56
CA LEU A 82 15.03 2.88 4.12
C LEU A 82 13.67 3.57 3.95
N ILE A 83 12.69 2.89 3.35
CA ILE A 83 11.32 3.41 3.21
C ILE A 83 10.64 3.56 4.57
N LEU A 84 10.74 2.56 5.44
CA LEU A 84 10.17 2.61 6.79
C LEU A 84 10.72 3.81 7.58
N VAL A 85 12.05 3.96 7.59
CA VAL A 85 12.72 5.07 8.30
C VAL A 85 12.30 6.41 7.71
N ALA A 86 12.24 6.53 6.38
CA ALA A 86 11.78 7.76 5.74
C ALA A 86 10.33 8.11 6.10
N GLY A 87 9.43 7.12 6.13
CA GLY A 87 8.06 7.34 6.53
C GLY A 87 7.90 7.66 8.02
N VAL A 88 8.69 7.04 8.91
CA VAL A 88 8.72 7.40 10.34
C VAL A 88 9.25 8.82 10.55
N LEU A 89 10.23 9.25 9.76
CA LEU A 89 10.71 10.64 9.79
C LEU A 89 9.64 11.60 9.24
N ASP A 90 8.86 11.18 8.25
CA ASP A 90 7.71 11.95 7.75
C ASP A 90 6.62 12.10 8.82
N ASP A 91 6.25 11.01 9.49
CA ASP A 91 5.31 11.01 10.62
C ASP A 91 5.71 12.01 11.72
N ARG A 92 7.02 12.17 11.94
CA ARG A 92 7.53 13.05 13.00
C ARG A 92 7.76 14.49 12.55
N PHE A 93 8.27 14.71 11.33
CA PHE A 93 8.79 16.01 10.88
C PHE A 93 8.01 16.61 9.71
N ASN A 94 7.00 15.93 9.15
CA ASN A 94 6.23 16.34 7.98
C ASN A 94 7.15 16.73 6.81
N LEU A 95 7.89 15.78 6.27
CA LEU A 95 8.87 15.99 5.21
C LEU A 95 8.23 16.57 3.94
N PRO A 96 8.92 17.48 3.24
CA PRO A 96 8.47 17.92 1.91
C PRO A 96 8.37 16.75 0.91
N VAL A 97 7.54 16.91 -0.12
CA VAL A 97 7.29 15.86 -1.13
C VAL A 97 8.56 15.43 -1.86
N ALA A 98 9.43 16.40 -2.24
CA ALA A 98 10.62 16.10 -3.04
C ALA A 98 11.62 15.17 -2.32
N PRO A 99 12.08 15.40 -1.08
CA PRO A 99 12.95 14.47 -0.38
C PRO A 99 12.29 13.11 -0.14
N ARG A 100 10.98 13.04 0.14
CA ARG A 100 10.26 11.75 0.26
C ARG A 100 10.36 10.94 -1.02
N LEU A 101 10.06 11.55 -2.17
CA LEU A 101 10.16 10.87 -3.48
C LEU A 101 11.60 10.47 -3.80
N ALA A 102 12.60 11.30 -3.48
CA ALA A 102 14.00 10.96 -3.69
C ALA A 102 14.43 9.72 -2.88
N ILE A 103 14.03 9.64 -1.61
CA ILE A 103 14.31 8.48 -0.76
C ILE A 103 13.55 7.24 -1.25
N GLN A 104 12.30 7.39 -1.69
CA GLN A 104 11.51 6.29 -2.27
C GLN A 104 12.16 5.75 -3.55
N LEU A 105 12.67 6.62 -4.43
CA LEU A 105 13.40 6.22 -5.64
C LEU A 105 14.70 5.51 -5.30
N LEU A 106 15.47 6.00 -4.34
CA LEU A 106 16.68 5.34 -3.87
C LEU A 106 16.38 3.95 -3.29
N ALA A 107 15.36 3.85 -2.46
CA ALA A 107 14.94 2.57 -1.88
C ALA A 107 14.45 1.58 -2.95
N ALA A 108 13.67 2.05 -3.93
CA ALA A 108 13.23 1.25 -5.06
C ALA A 108 14.43 0.74 -5.89
N PHE A 109 15.41 1.61 -6.14
CA PHE A 109 16.65 1.22 -6.81
C PHE A 109 17.42 0.15 -5.99
N LEU A 110 17.55 0.32 -4.67
CA LEU A 110 18.18 -0.66 -3.79
C LEU A 110 17.44 -2.00 -3.80
N ILE A 111 16.11 -1.99 -3.78
CA ILE A 111 15.29 -3.20 -3.91
C ILE A 111 15.67 -3.94 -5.19
N ILE A 112 15.64 -3.27 -6.34
CA ILE A 112 15.94 -3.87 -7.64
C ILE A 112 17.38 -4.37 -7.70
N ALA A 113 18.35 -3.56 -7.25
CA ALA A 113 19.77 -3.90 -7.31
C ALA A 113 20.14 -5.08 -6.42
N ILE A 114 19.66 -5.11 -5.17
CA ILE A 114 20.02 -6.15 -4.20
C ILE A 114 19.30 -7.47 -4.48
N THR A 115 18.04 -7.41 -4.96
CA THR A 115 17.31 -8.61 -5.39
C THR A 115 17.82 -9.18 -6.71
N GLY A 116 18.62 -8.41 -7.46
CA GLY A 116 19.12 -8.83 -8.77
C GLY A 116 18.03 -8.89 -9.85
N LEU A 117 16.95 -8.14 -9.68
CA LEU A 117 15.87 -8.09 -10.66
C LEU A 117 16.34 -7.36 -11.92
N THR A 118 16.31 -8.04 -13.06
CA THR A 118 16.73 -7.49 -14.36
C THR A 118 15.65 -7.51 -15.43
N GLN A 119 14.54 -8.21 -15.14
CA GLN A 119 13.46 -8.41 -16.09
C GLN A 119 12.13 -8.68 -15.38
N THR A 120 11.02 -8.57 -16.12
CA THR A 120 9.70 -9.02 -15.69
C THR A 120 8.98 -9.71 -16.83
N TYR A 121 8.28 -10.79 -16.52
CA TYR A 121 7.50 -11.56 -17.50
C TYR A 121 6.15 -10.88 -17.75
N LEU A 122 5.86 -10.57 -19.02
CA LEU A 122 4.61 -9.93 -19.44
C LEU A 122 3.55 -10.92 -19.92
N GLY A 123 3.97 -12.07 -20.48
CA GLY A 123 3.06 -13.12 -20.96
C GLY A 123 2.19 -12.70 -22.14
N LEU A 124 2.64 -11.77 -22.96
CA LEU A 124 1.84 -11.20 -24.07
C LEU A 124 1.94 -11.98 -25.39
N ALA A 125 2.90 -12.90 -25.51
CA ALA A 125 2.99 -13.78 -26.68
C ALA A 125 1.95 -14.90 -26.60
N SER A 126 1.33 -15.25 -27.73
CA SER A 126 0.41 -16.38 -27.81
C SER A 126 1.20 -17.70 -27.70
N ASP A 127 0.66 -18.66 -26.93
CA ASP A 127 1.17 -20.03 -26.83
C ASP A 127 1.23 -20.67 -28.21
N GLY A 128 2.42 -20.90 -28.74
CA GLY A 128 2.59 -21.55 -30.03
C GLY A 128 3.88 -21.22 -30.77
N ILE A 129 4.66 -20.26 -30.32
CA ILE A 129 5.98 -20.00 -30.94
C ILE A 129 7.04 -20.57 -30.01
N GLU A 130 7.45 -21.83 -30.31
CA GLU A 130 8.67 -22.40 -29.76
C GLU A 130 9.84 -21.49 -30.15
N THR A 131 10.44 -20.85 -29.14
CA THR A 131 11.49 -19.86 -29.30
C THR A 131 12.80 -20.48 -29.78
N ALA A 132 12.96 -20.60 -31.07
CA ALA A 132 14.26 -20.74 -31.70
C ALA A 132 14.69 -19.35 -32.18
N ALA A 133 15.40 -18.61 -31.38
CA ALA A 133 16.24 -17.45 -31.63
C ALA A 133 15.94 -16.23 -30.79
N ALA A 134 16.85 -15.94 -29.87
CA ALA A 134 16.79 -14.92 -28.83
C ALA A 134 16.93 -13.46 -29.30
N SER A 135 16.45 -13.08 -30.47
CA SER A 135 16.66 -11.74 -31.05
C SER A 135 15.46 -11.15 -31.80
N THR A 136 14.26 -11.72 -31.66
CA THR A 136 13.08 -11.22 -32.38
C THR A 136 12.29 -10.19 -31.56
N PRO A 137 11.56 -9.25 -32.21
CA PRO A 137 10.67 -8.30 -31.56
C PRO A 137 9.62 -8.94 -30.64
N GLU A 138 9.26 -10.20 -30.88
CA GLU A 138 8.32 -11.01 -30.10
C GLU A 138 8.81 -11.30 -28.68
N MET A 139 10.13 -11.43 -28.48
CA MET A 139 10.71 -11.60 -27.14
C MET A 139 10.60 -10.34 -26.30
N LEU A 140 10.66 -9.14 -26.89
CA LEU A 140 10.44 -7.86 -26.20
C LEU A 140 8.98 -7.71 -25.72
N ILE A 141 8.05 -8.38 -26.37
CA ILE A 141 6.63 -8.39 -25.98
C ILE A 141 6.39 -9.36 -24.80
N GLN A 142 7.21 -10.40 -24.67
CA GLN A 142 7.04 -11.40 -23.63
C GLN A 142 7.75 -11.06 -22.33
N VAL A 143 8.95 -10.47 -22.44
CA VAL A 143 9.80 -10.12 -21.28
C VAL A 143 10.29 -8.69 -21.39
N LEU A 144 10.01 -7.91 -20.37
CA LEU A 144 10.50 -6.54 -20.25
C LEU A 144 11.88 -6.56 -19.59
N THR A 145 12.90 -6.05 -20.29
CA THR A 145 14.29 -6.07 -19.82
C THR A 145 14.96 -4.70 -19.95
N GLY A 146 16.20 -4.58 -19.44
CA GLY A 146 17.04 -3.42 -19.62
C GLY A 146 16.52 -2.12 -19.04
N PRO A 147 16.83 -0.96 -19.65
CA PRO A 147 16.43 0.34 -19.12
C PRO A 147 14.92 0.53 -18.99
N LEU A 148 14.12 -0.06 -19.89
CA LEU A 148 12.67 0.05 -19.84
C LEU A 148 12.10 -0.74 -18.66
N PHE A 149 12.64 -1.93 -18.36
CA PHE A 149 12.31 -2.65 -17.13
C PHE A 149 12.60 -1.79 -15.89
N LEU A 150 13.80 -1.20 -15.81
CA LEU A 150 14.21 -0.40 -14.67
C LEU A 150 13.25 0.79 -14.45
N ILE A 151 12.89 1.51 -15.50
CA ILE A 151 11.98 2.65 -15.42
C ILE A 151 10.59 2.21 -14.92
N ILE A 152 10.05 1.13 -15.49
CA ILE A 152 8.72 0.64 -15.10
C ILE A 152 8.74 0.05 -13.69
N ALA A 153 9.78 -0.68 -13.30
CA ALA A 153 9.91 -1.22 -11.95
C ALA A 153 10.03 -0.12 -10.90
N LEU A 154 10.85 0.91 -11.15
CA LEU A 154 10.95 2.09 -10.27
C LEU A 154 9.60 2.81 -10.16
N ALA A 155 8.93 3.07 -11.28
CA ALA A 155 7.63 3.71 -11.31
C ALA A 155 6.56 2.88 -10.58
N PHE A 156 6.59 1.55 -10.74
CA PHE A 156 5.67 0.63 -10.05
C PHE A 156 5.90 0.63 -8.54
N ILE A 157 7.15 0.50 -8.07
CA ILE A 157 7.46 0.50 -6.63
C ILE A 157 7.03 1.84 -6.02
N VAL A 158 7.50 2.97 -6.56
CA VAL A 158 7.18 4.31 -6.03
C VAL A 158 5.68 4.60 -6.15
N GLY A 159 5.06 4.21 -7.26
CA GLY A 159 3.62 4.33 -7.48
C GLY A 159 2.82 3.57 -6.43
N LEU A 160 3.16 2.30 -6.15
CA LEU A 160 2.45 1.48 -5.18
C LEU A 160 2.71 1.92 -3.74
N VAL A 161 3.93 2.38 -3.41
CA VAL A 161 4.26 3.03 -2.12
C VAL A 161 3.29 4.17 -1.84
N ASN A 162 3.13 5.08 -2.81
CA ASN A 162 2.24 6.23 -2.64
C ASN A 162 0.76 5.84 -2.71
N ALA A 163 0.38 4.84 -3.52
CA ALA A 163 -1.00 4.38 -3.61
C ALA A 163 -1.50 3.78 -2.29
N VAL A 164 -0.68 2.95 -1.63
CA VAL A 164 -1.01 2.39 -0.31
C VAL A 164 -1.02 3.46 0.77
N ASN A 165 -0.05 4.40 0.76
CA ASN A 165 -0.02 5.52 1.69
C ASN A 165 -1.26 6.42 1.55
N MET A 166 -1.65 6.77 0.33
CA MET A 166 -2.86 7.58 0.08
C MET A 166 -4.15 6.84 0.44
N SER A 167 -4.15 5.51 0.44
CA SER A 167 -5.28 4.69 0.87
C SER A 167 -5.40 4.56 2.39
N ASP A 168 -4.38 4.93 3.16
CA ASP A 168 -4.37 4.84 4.63
C ASP A 168 -5.11 6.01 5.30
N GLY A 169 -6.36 6.21 4.92
CA GLY A 169 -7.19 7.31 5.41
C GLY A 169 -8.27 6.91 6.43
N VAL A 170 -8.43 5.61 6.70
CA VAL A 170 -9.49 5.08 7.57
C VAL A 170 -8.97 3.90 8.38
N ASP A 171 -9.34 3.84 9.67
CA ASP A 171 -8.95 2.75 10.58
C ASP A 171 -9.28 1.37 9.99
N GLY A 172 -8.30 0.50 9.96
CA GLY A 172 -8.40 -0.86 9.45
C GLY A 172 -8.20 -1.01 7.94
N LEU A 173 -8.23 0.07 7.16
CA LEU A 173 -8.30 -0.02 5.70
C LEU A 173 -6.99 -0.51 5.08
N ALA A 174 -5.89 0.24 5.23
CA ALA A 174 -4.61 -0.12 4.61
C ALA A 174 -4.06 -1.44 5.15
N GLY A 175 -4.20 -1.68 6.46
CA GLY A 175 -3.78 -2.94 7.09
C GLY A 175 -4.54 -4.15 6.56
N SER A 176 -5.88 -4.07 6.40
CA SER A 176 -6.71 -5.19 5.92
C SER A 176 -6.55 -5.42 4.41
N ALA A 177 -6.45 -4.36 3.62
CA ALA A 177 -6.18 -4.45 2.18
C ALA A 177 -4.82 -5.09 1.91
N SER A 178 -3.78 -4.68 2.65
CA SER A 178 -2.45 -5.29 2.55
C SER A 178 -2.42 -6.74 3.02
N ALA A 179 -3.12 -7.08 4.11
CA ALA A 179 -3.26 -8.46 4.57
C ALA A 179 -3.89 -9.35 3.50
N ALA A 180 -4.95 -8.88 2.83
CA ALA A 180 -5.60 -9.59 1.73
C ALA A 180 -4.66 -9.77 0.52
N ALA A 181 -3.90 -8.74 0.15
CA ALA A 181 -2.95 -8.80 -0.93
C ALA A 181 -1.80 -9.79 -0.64
N PHE A 182 -1.19 -9.73 0.56
CA PHE A 182 -0.15 -10.69 0.97
C PHE A 182 -0.68 -12.12 1.10
N PHE A 183 -1.93 -12.31 1.52
CA PHE A 183 -2.56 -13.63 1.51
C PHE A 183 -2.56 -14.23 0.09
N TRP A 184 -2.97 -13.47 -0.92
CA TRP A 184 -2.98 -13.98 -2.29
C TRP A 184 -1.58 -14.17 -2.86
N LEU A 185 -0.62 -13.30 -2.55
CA LEU A 185 0.79 -13.51 -2.90
C LEU A 185 1.33 -14.80 -2.28
N ALA A 186 0.92 -15.14 -1.05
CA ALA A 186 1.28 -16.40 -0.43
C ALA A 186 0.66 -17.61 -1.16
N VAL A 187 -0.64 -17.56 -1.44
CA VAL A 187 -1.36 -18.63 -2.17
C VAL A 187 -0.74 -18.88 -3.55
N ILE A 188 -0.44 -17.80 -4.29
CA ILE A 188 0.20 -17.88 -5.61
C ILE A 188 1.62 -18.45 -5.45
N GLY A 189 2.42 -17.93 -4.53
CA GLY A 189 3.77 -18.43 -4.28
C GLY A 189 3.79 -19.93 -3.97
N PHE A 190 2.88 -20.42 -3.13
CA PHE A 190 2.73 -21.87 -2.89
C PHE A 190 2.31 -22.62 -4.14
N GLY A 191 1.40 -22.06 -4.93
CA GLY A 191 0.88 -22.68 -6.15
C GLY A 191 1.93 -22.89 -7.25
N ILE A 192 2.93 -22.00 -7.32
CA ILE A 192 4.01 -22.09 -8.31
C ILE A 192 5.30 -22.72 -7.74
N GLY A 193 5.28 -23.26 -6.51
CA GLY A 193 6.42 -23.90 -5.87
C GLY A 193 7.41 -22.95 -5.15
N GLU A 194 7.16 -21.66 -5.15
CA GLU A 194 7.97 -20.65 -4.43
C GLU A 194 7.60 -20.63 -2.94
N HIS A 195 7.77 -21.77 -2.25
CA HIS A 195 7.29 -21.98 -0.88
C HIS A 195 7.88 -20.98 0.13
N ARG A 196 9.15 -20.58 -0.02
CA ARG A 196 9.77 -19.61 0.91
C ARG A 196 9.13 -18.24 0.78
N LEU A 197 8.94 -17.78 -0.46
CA LEU A 197 8.28 -16.51 -0.74
C LEU A 197 6.82 -16.53 -0.27
N GLY A 198 6.12 -17.65 -0.48
CA GLY A 198 4.77 -17.86 0.04
C GLY A 198 4.69 -17.76 1.57
N LEU A 199 5.65 -18.39 2.30
CA LEU A 199 5.73 -18.28 3.77
C LEU A 199 6.01 -16.85 4.25
N GLN A 200 6.88 -16.13 3.54
CA GLN A 200 7.20 -14.73 3.86
C GLN A 200 6.01 -13.80 3.61
N ALA A 201 5.29 -13.97 2.50
CA ALA A 201 4.06 -13.24 2.24
C ALA A 201 2.99 -13.54 3.31
N LEU A 202 2.85 -14.80 3.72
CA LEU A 202 1.92 -15.19 4.77
C LEU A 202 2.30 -14.62 6.13
N ALA A 203 3.60 -14.51 6.43
CA ALA A 203 4.10 -13.87 7.65
C ALA A 203 3.75 -12.36 7.67
N LEU A 204 3.86 -11.66 6.52
CA LEU A 204 3.39 -10.26 6.40
C LEU A 204 1.88 -10.14 6.56
N ALA A 205 1.10 -11.03 5.95
CA ALA A 205 -0.34 -11.04 6.14
C ALA A 205 -0.70 -11.22 7.63
N ALA A 206 -0.03 -12.16 8.32
CA ALA A 206 -0.25 -12.43 9.73
C ALA A 206 0.18 -11.26 10.63
N ALA A 207 1.30 -10.59 10.31
CA ALA A 207 1.73 -9.39 11.03
C ALA A 207 0.74 -8.24 10.85
N CYS A 208 0.18 -8.05 9.65
CA CYS A 208 -0.91 -7.10 9.42
C CYS A 208 -2.17 -7.44 10.25
N LEU A 209 -2.54 -8.73 10.33
CA LEU A 209 -3.67 -9.17 11.17
C LEU A 209 -3.41 -8.89 12.66
N GLY A 210 -2.19 -9.08 13.15
CA GLY A 210 -1.80 -8.74 14.52
C GLY A 210 -1.94 -7.24 14.81
N PHE A 211 -1.52 -6.38 13.88
CA PHE A 211 -1.74 -4.94 13.95
C PHE A 211 -3.23 -4.57 13.95
N LEU A 212 -4.04 -5.22 13.11
CA LEU A 212 -5.48 -4.97 13.00
C LEU A 212 -6.24 -5.25 14.29
N VAL A 213 -5.73 -6.10 15.18
CA VAL A 213 -6.28 -6.26 16.53
C VAL A 213 -6.40 -4.91 17.25
N PHE A 214 -5.53 -3.94 16.96
CA PHE A 214 -5.50 -2.62 17.58
C PHE A 214 -6.05 -1.50 16.72
N ASN A 215 -6.02 -1.65 15.40
CA ASN A 215 -6.40 -0.60 14.45
C ASN A 215 -7.81 -0.77 13.90
N MET A 216 -8.31 -2.00 13.72
CA MET A 216 -9.65 -2.24 13.15
C MET A 216 -10.76 -1.84 14.13
N ARG A 217 -11.76 -1.10 13.62
CA ARG A 217 -12.99 -0.78 14.36
C ARG A 217 -13.99 -1.93 14.26
N HIS A 218 -14.58 -2.27 15.38
CA HIS A 218 -15.62 -3.29 15.48
C HIS A 218 -16.54 -3.01 16.66
N ARG A 219 -17.59 -3.83 16.86
CA ARG A 219 -18.63 -3.59 17.90
C ARG A 219 -18.10 -3.41 19.33
N TRP A 220 -16.91 -3.97 19.65
CA TRP A 220 -16.26 -3.85 20.96
C TRP A 220 -15.17 -2.78 20.99
N ARG A 221 -14.85 -2.17 19.85
CA ARG A 221 -13.82 -1.14 19.75
C ARG A 221 -14.26 -0.07 18.74
N ALA A 222 -14.75 1.04 19.28
CA ALA A 222 -15.24 2.15 18.46
C ALA A 222 -14.14 2.98 17.81
N ARG A 223 -12.87 2.89 18.29
CA ARG A 223 -11.74 3.71 17.83
C ARG A 223 -10.47 2.88 17.75
N ALA A 224 -9.60 3.16 16.77
CA ALA A 224 -8.26 2.60 16.74
C ALA A 224 -7.46 3.04 17.96
N SER A 225 -6.62 2.17 18.47
CA SER A 225 -5.74 2.42 19.62
C SER A 225 -4.29 2.69 19.23
N LEU A 226 -3.96 2.47 17.95
CA LEU A 226 -2.73 2.87 17.29
C LEU A 226 -2.96 2.94 15.77
N PHE A 227 -2.17 3.75 15.08
CA PHE A 227 -2.21 3.91 13.64
C PHE A 227 -1.00 3.27 12.97
N LEU A 228 -1.14 3.02 11.68
CA LEU A 228 -0.10 2.44 10.84
C LEU A 228 1.07 3.41 10.67
N GLY A 229 0.76 4.68 10.43
CA GLY A 229 1.70 5.76 10.10
C GLY A 229 2.17 5.72 8.65
N ASP A 230 2.80 6.82 8.22
CA ASP A 230 3.41 6.92 6.90
C ASP A 230 4.55 5.91 6.74
N GLY A 231 5.28 5.63 7.84
CA GLY A 231 6.27 4.55 7.87
C GLY A 231 5.68 3.21 7.52
N GLY A 232 4.50 2.87 8.06
CA GLY A 232 3.87 1.58 7.84
C GLY A 232 3.24 1.45 6.46
N SER A 233 2.47 2.43 6.03
CA SER A 233 1.76 2.39 4.75
C SER A 233 2.73 2.38 3.56
N THR A 234 3.80 3.20 3.61
CA THR A 234 4.84 3.21 2.58
C THR A 234 5.64 1.90 2.54
N PHE A 235 6.00 1.37 3.71
CA PHE A 235 6.64 0.05 3.83
C PHE A 235 5.79 -1.07 3.21
N LEU A 236 4.49 -1.13 3.53
CA LEU A 236 3.59 -2.16 2.98
C LEU A 236 3.48 -2.04 1.45
N GLY A 237 3.39 -0.82 0.92
CA GLY A 237 3.38 -0.59 -0.53
C GLY A 237 4.66 -1.07 -1.22
N ALA A 238 5.83 -0.79 -0.64
CA ALA A 238 7.12 -1.26 -1.16
C ALA A 238 7.27 -2.78 -1.09
N ALA A 239 6.83 -3.38 0.02
CA ALA A 239 6.86 -4.83 0.19
C ALA A 239 5.96 -5.52 -0.84
N LEU A 240 4.72 -5.05 -1.04
CA LEU A 240 3.80 -5.56 -2.07
C LEU A 240 4.43 -5.48 -3.46
N ALA A 241 5.02 -4.34 -3.81
CA ALA A 241 5.68 -4.16 -5.10
C ALA A 241 6.87 -5.13 -5.27
N GLY A 242 7.71 -5.27 -4.24
CA GLY A 242 8.86 -6.17 -4.26
C GLY A 242 8.44 -7.64 -4.45
N PHE A 243 7.45 -8.11 -3.71
CA PHE A 243 6.92 -9.48 -3.86
C PHE A 243 6.33 -9.73 -5.26
N ILE A 244 5.56 -8.78 -5.79
CA ILE A 244 4.99 -8.87 -7.15
C ILE A 244 6.12 -8.95 -8.20
N LEU A 245 7.14 -8.09 -8.11
CA LEU A 245 8.25 -8.10 -9.05
C LEU A 245 9.07 -9.39 -8.96
N ILE A 246 9.30 -9.93 -7.77
CA ILE A 246 10.00 -11.21 -7.59
C ILE A 246 9.20 -12.35 -8.25
N LEU A 247 7.88 -12.42 -8.00
CA LEU A 247 7.01 -13.43 -8.63
C LEU A 247 6.93 -13.27 -10.15
N ALA A 248 7.09 -12.06 -10.67
CA ALA A 248 7.07 -11.81 -12.12
C ALA A 248 8.44 -11.99 -12.80
N SER A 249 9.51 -12.25 -12.04
CA SER A 249 10.89 -12.30 -12.56
C SER A 249 11.57 -13.65 -12.37
N GLY A 250 10.99 -14.54 -11.58
CA GLY A 250 11.56 -15.84 -11.22
C GLY A 250 11.53 -16.87 -12.37
N THR A 251 12.05 -18.07 -12.10
CA THR A 251 12.05 -19.19 -13.04
C THR A 251 10.65 -19.75 -13.32
N ALA A 252 9.74 -19.64 -12.36
CA ALA A 252 8.32 -19.93 -12.47
C ALA A 252 7.52 -18.61 -12.54
N ALA A 253 7.98 -17.68 -13.39
CA ALA A 253 7.45 -16.32 -13.43
C ALA A 253 5.94 -16.30 -13.78
N VAL A 254 5.19 -15.60 -12.96
CA VAL A 254 3.79 -15.26 -13.24
C VAL A 254 3.74 -13.94 -13.99
N ALA A 255 2.90 -13.87 -15.02
CA ALA A 255 2.77 -12.66 -15.82
C ALA A 255 2.43 -11.43 -14.95
N PHE A 256 3.26 -10.41 -15.03
CA PHE A 256 3.14 -9.17 -14.26
C PHE A 256 1.73 -8.53 -14.38
N PRO A 257 1.10 -8.47 -15.58
CA PRO A 257 -0.24 -7.93 -15.70
C PRO A 257 -1.31 -8.68 -14.90
N VAL A 258 -1.13 -9.99 -14.69
CA VAL A 258 -2.03 -10.79 -13.84
C VAL A 258 -1.81 -10.47 -12.36
N LEU A 259 -0.56 -10.29 -11.94
CA LEU A 259 -0.23 -9.95 -10.55
C LEU A 259 -0.68 -8.53 -10.15
N ILE A 260 -0.83 -7.60 -11.10
CA ILE A 260 -1.38 -6.27 -10.83
C ILE A 260 -2.80 -6.33 -10.24
N TRP A 261 -3.59 -7.35 -10.58
CA TRP A 261 -4.92 -7.53 -10.01
C TRP A 261 -4.93 -7.59 -8.49
N ILE A 262 -3.87 -8.10 -7.85
CA ILE A 262 -3.75 -8.20 -6.39
C ILE A 262 -3.78 -6.81 -5.73
N VAL A 263 -3.27 -5.80 -6.42
CA VAL A 263 -3.15 -4.42 -5.93
C VAL A 263 -3.99 -3.43 -6.74
N ILE A 264 -4.94 -3.93 -7.52
CA ILE A 264 -5.70 -3.11 -8.48
C ILE A 264 -6.54 -2.03 -7.80
N VAL A 265 -7.07 -2.28 -6.60
CA VAL A 265 -7.93 -1.34 -5.88
C VAL A 265 -7.18 -0.05 -5.52
N PRO A 266 -6.06 -0.06 -4.78
CA PRO A 266 -5.30 1.16 -4.49
C PRO A 266 -4.71 1.79 -5.77
N VAL A 267 -4.34 0.99 -6.76
CA VAL A 267 -3.80 1.50 -8.04
C VAL A 267 -4.85 2.30 -8.81
N ILE A 268 -6.05 1.75 -9.02
CA ILE A 268 -7.12 2.45 -9.73
C ILE A 268 -7.57 3.70 -8.97
N ASP A 269 -7.71 3.63 -7.65
CA ASP A 269 -8.11 4.78 -6.84
C ASP A 269 -7.11 5.93 -7.01
N THR A 270 -5.82 5.64 -6.88
CA THR A 270 -4.75 6.63 -7.04
C THR A 270 -4.66 7.19 -8.45
N LEU A 271 -4.68 6.34 -9.49
CA LEU A 271 -4.65 6.79 -10.89
C LEU A 271 -5.86 7.66 -11.23
N SER A 272 -7.06 7.27 -10.79
CA SER A 272 -8.27 8.06 -10.96
C SER A 272 -8.15 9.45 -10.34
N LEU A 273 -7.55 9.56 -9.15
CA LEU A 273 -7.28 10.83 -8.50
C LEU A 273 -6.28 11.69 -9.26
N ILE A 274 -5.16 11.11 -9.69
CA ILE A 274 -4.13 11.80 -10.48
C ILE A 274 -4.77 12.39 -11.74
N VAL A 275 -5.51 11.57 -12.50
CA VAL A 275 -6.18 12.02 -13.73
C VAL A 275 -7.15 13.17 -13.45
N ARG A 276 -7.98 13.06 -12.42
CA ARG A 276 -8.93 14.12 -12.04
C ARG A 276 -8.25 15.42 -11.60
N ARG A 277 -7.20 15.34 -10.80
CA ARG A 277 -6.42 16.51 -10.36
C ARG A 277 -5.77 17.20 -11.56
N MET A 278 -5.15 16.44 -12.45
CA MET A 278 -4.53 16.97 -13.67
C MET A 278 -5.58 17.60 -14.62
N SER A 279 -6.76 17.01 -14.76
CA SER A 279 -7.82 17.56 -15.64
C SER A 279 -8.32 18.95 -15.18
N VAL A 280 -8.20 19.25 -13.88
CA VAL A 280 -8.51 20.57 -13.31
C VAL A 280 -7.25 21.41 -13.00
N ARG A 281 -6.10 21.05 -13.60
CA ARG A 281 -4.79 21.73 -13.46
C ARG A 281 -4.31 21.82 -12.00
N ARG A 282 -4.63 20.84 -11.18
CA ARG A 282 -4.10 20.70 -9.81
C ARG A 282 -2.93 19.74 -9.77
N SER A 283 -2.04 19.95 -8.80
CA SER A 283 -0.93 19.01 -8.55
C SER A 283 -1.46 17.62 -8.22
N PRO A 284 -0.85 16.53 -8.76
CA PRO A 284 -1.17 15.16 -8.36
C PRO A 284 -1.06 14.91 -6.85
N PHE A 285 -0.19 15.66 -6.17
CA PHE A 285 0.06 15.53 -4.73
C PHE A 285 -0.81 16.45 -3.86
N SER A 286 -1.76 17.20 -4.46
CA SER A 286 -2.64 18.05 -3.66
C SER A 286 -3.59 17.19 -2.82
N PRO A 287 -3.82 17.52 -1.53
CA PRO A 287 -4.78 16.79 -0.70
C PRO A 287 -6.22 17.02 -1.20
N ASP A 288 -7.03 15.97 -1.18
CA ASP A 288 -8.48 16.06 -1.37
C ASP A 288 -9.21 14.92 -0.62
N ARG A 289 -10.55 14.95 -0.66
CA ARG A 289 -11.41 13.94 -0.04
C ARG A 289 -12.14 13.07 -1.08
N GLN A 290 -11.52 12.83 -2.23
CA GLN A 290 -12.17 12.09 -3.33
C GLN A 290 -11.61 10.67 -3.50
N HIS A 291 -10.91 10.13 -2.50
CA HIS A 291 -10.50 8.72 -2.44
C HIS A 291 -11.71 7.82 -2.28
N LEU A 292 -11.61 6.59 -2.76
CA LEU A 292 -12.66 5.56 -2.68
C LEU A 292 -13.24 5.44 -1.27
N HIS A 293 -12.38 5.41 -0.24
CA HIS A 293 -12.84 5.26 1.14
C HIS A 293 -13.66 6.46 1.64
N HIS A 294 -13.32 7.69 1.25
CA HIS A 294 -14.13 8.85 1.58
C HIS A 294 -15.49 8.81 0.89
N LEU A 295 -15.53 8.42 -0.39
CA LEU A 295 -16.77 8.30 -1.14
C LEU A 295 -17.68 7.18 -0.61
N LEU A 296 -17.11 6.08 -0.14
CA LEU A 296 -17.88 5.01 0.53
C LEU A 296 -18.48 5.49 1.85
N MET A 297 -17.74 6.26 2.64
CA MET A 297 -18.27 6.88 3.86
C MET A 297 -19.33 7.93 3.55
N ASP A 298 -19.15 8.76 2.52
CA ASP A 298 -20.14 9.72 2.06
C ASP A 298 -21.39 9.03 1.51
N ALA A 299 -21.27 7.78 1.03
CA ALA A 299 -22.41 6.91 0.67
C ALA A 299 -23.10 6.26 1.88
N GLY A 300 -22.64 6.52 3.12
CA GLY A 300 -23.28 6.09 4.36
C GLY A 300 -22.62 4.90 5.07
N LEU A 301 -21.49 4.37 4.57
CA LEU A 301 -20.77 3.30 5.26
C LEU A 301 -20.02 3.88 6.47
N SER A 302 -20.03 3.13 7.58
CA SER A 302 -19.14 3.41 8.71
C SER A 302 -17.67 3.10 8.36
N CYS A 303 -16.71 3.63 9.15
CA CYS A 303 -15.28 3.36 8.96
C CYS A 303 -14.99 1.84 8.89
N GLY A 304 -15.54 1.04 9.81
CA GLY A 304 -15.35 -0.41 9.83
C GLY A 304 -15.96 -1.09 8.60
N GLN A 305 -17.14 -0.69 8.16
CA GLN A 305 -17.79 -1.21 6.95
C GLN A 305 -16.98 -0.85 5.69
N THR A 306 -16.43 0.36 5.63
CA THR A 306 -15.57 0.80 4.53
C THR A 306 -14.30 -0.05 4.46
N ALA A 307 -13.63 -0.28 5.58
CA ALA A 307 -12.45 -1.15 5.62
C ALA A 307 -12.76 -2.59 5.19
N VAL A 308 -13.87 -3.16 5.65
CA VAL A 308 -14.32 -4.51 5.25
C VAL A 308 -14.68 -4.55 3.76
N ALA A 309 -15.38 -3.54 3.24
CA ALA A 309 -15.74 -3.48 1.82
C ALA A 309 -14.48 -3.42 0.92
N VAL A 310 -13.50 -2.58 1.26
CA VAL A 310 -12.24 -2.48 0.49
C VAL A 310 -11.42 -3.77 0.64
N MET A 311 -11.37 -4.39 1.82
CA MET A 311 -10.73 -5.70 2.01
C MET A 311 -11.39 -6.77 1.12
N ALA A 312 -12.74 -6.81 1.07
CA ALA A 312 -13.47 -7.75 0.23
C ALA A 312 -13.19 -7.55 -1.27
N LEU A 313 -13.07 -6.29 -1.72
CA LEU A 313 -12.68 -5.98 -3.10
C LEU A 313 -11.25 -6.47 -3.41
N ASN A 314 -10.30 -6.31 -2.49
CA ASN A 314 -8.93 -6.83 -2.66
C ASN A 314 -8.91 -8.37 -2.65
N LEU A 315 -9.71 -9.02 -1.78
CA LEU A 315 -9.84 -10.48 -1.77
C LEU A 315 -10.43 -10.98 -3.10
N LEU A 316 -11.47 -10.33 -3.62
CA LEU A 316 -12.06 -10.68 -4.92
C LEU A 316 -11.06 -10.50 -6.07
N ALA A 317 -10.36 -9.38 -6.11
CA ALA A 317 -9.39 -9.07 -7.16
C ALA A 317 -8.22 -10.07 -7.15
N GLY A 318 -7.72 -10.43 -5.98
CA GLY A 318 -6.69 -11.46 -5.85
C GLY A 318 -7.20 -12.86 -6.20
N ALA A 319 -8.47 -13.18 -5.90
CA ALA A 319 -9.09 -14.43 -6.34
C ALA A 319 -9.16 -14.52 -7.87
N ILE A 320 -9.49 -13.42 -8.55
CA ILE A 320 -9.48 -13.34 -10.02
C ILE A 320 -8.07 -13.64 -10.56
N ALA A 321 -7.02 -13.01 -9.97
CA ALA A 321 -5.64 -13.29 -10.35
C ALA A 321 -5.27 -14.77 -10.15
N TYR A 322 -5.62 -15.34 -8.99
CA TYR A 322 -5.34 -16.74 -8.69
C TYR A 322 -6.06 -17.69 -9.64
N ILE A 323 -7.34 -17.45 -9.93
CA ILE A 323 -8.13 -18.23 -10.88
C ILE A 323 -7.49 -18.15 -12.28
N ALA A 324 -7.06 -16.96 -12.71
CA ALA A 324 -6.41 -16.79 -14.00
C ALA A 324 -5.12 -17.62 -14.09
N ILE A 325 -4.30 -17.63 -13.04
CA ILE A 325 -3.07 -18.43 -12.98
C ILE A 325 -3.41 -19.93 -12.95
N ARG A 326 -4.40 -20.33 -12.16
CA ARG A 326 -4.75 -21.75 -11.96
C ARG A 326 -5.33 -22.43 -13.19
N PHE A 327 -6.01 -21.67 -14.04
CA PHE A 327 -6.66 -22.15 -15.26
C PHE A 327 -5.94 -21.68 -16.54
N ASP A 328 -4.70 -21.21 -16.41
CA ASP A 328 -3.86 -20.75 -17.53
C ASP A 328 -4.60 -19.78 -18.47
N ILE A 329 -5.37 -18.84 -17.88
CA ILE A 329 -6.09 -17.85 -18.67
C ILE A 329 -5.07 -16.91 -19.34
N PRO A 330 -5.14 -16.72 -20.66
CA PRO A 330 -4.24 -15.83 -21.37
C PRO A 330 -4.20 -14.42 -20.80
N VAL A 331 -3.05 -13.73 -20.92
CA VAL A 331 -2.87 -12.39 -20.33
C VAL A 331 -3.78 -11.34 -20.98
N TRP A 332 -4.07 -11.46 -22.28
CA TRP A 332 -4.89 -10.47 -23.00
C TRP A 332 -6.30 -10.29 -22.45
N PRO A 333 -7.10 -11.35 -22.19
CA PRO A 333 -8.36 -11.20 -21.48
C PRO A 333 -8.21 -10.53 -20.10
N MET A 334 -7.13 -10.83 -19.37
CA MET A 334 -6.88 -10.24 -18.06
C MET A 334 -6.57 -8.73 -18.15
N LEU A 335 -5.82 -8.30 -19.17
CA LEU A 335 -5.57 -6.88 -19.44
C LEU A 335 -6.86 -6.15 -19.84
N LEU A 336 -7.64 -6.71 -20.75
CA LEU A 336 -8.92 -6.13 -21.15
C LEU A 336 -9.91 -6.05 -19.99
N ALA A 337 -9.93 -7.07 -19.13
CA ALA A 337 -10.79 -7.11 -17.95
C ALA A 337 -10.44 -6.04 -16.91
N LEU A 338 -9.24 -5.44 -16.91
CA LEU A 338 -8.91 -4.29 -16.07
C LEU A 338 -9.80 -3.07 -16.34
N ALA A 339 -10.37 -2.98 -17.55
CA ALA A 339 -11.33 -1.94 -17.87
C ALA A 339 -12.61 -2.01 -17.00
N VAL A 340 -12.98 -3.20 -16.52
CA VAL A 340 -14.19 -3.39 -15.69
C VAL A 340 -14.07 -2.69 -14.33
N PRO A 341 -13.06 -2.99 -13.48
CA PRO A 341 -12.92 -2.28 -12.21
C PRO A 341 -12.61 -0.78 -12.42
N ALA A 342 -11.87 -0.41 -13.48
CA ALA A 342 -11.62 1.00 -13.80
C ALA A 342 -12.92 1.75 -14.17
N ALA A 343 -13.77 1.16 -15.01
CA ALA A 343 -15.07 1.74 -15.37
C ALA A 343 -16.00 1.78 -14.14
N ALA A 344 -16.09 0.70 -13.37
CA ALA A 344 -16.92 0.64 -12.16
C ALA A 344 -16.51 1.72 -11.15
N HIS A 345 -15.20 1.86 -10.87
CA HIS A 345 -14.68 2.91 -10.00
C HIS A 345 -14.98 4.30 -10.54
N THR A 346 -14.73 4.55 -11.84
CA THR A 346 -14.99 5.85 -12.46
C THR A 346 -16.47 6.21 -12.41
N LEU A 347 -17.36 5.27 -12.73
CA LEU A 347 -18.83 5.48 -12.66
C LEU A 347 -19.27 5.76 -11.22
N PHE A 348 -18.74 5.04 -10.24
CA PHE A 348 -19.02 5.28 -8.83
C PHE A 348 -18.60 6.70 -8.43
N VAL A 349 -17.37 7.10 -8.73
CA VAL A 349 -16.87 8.45 -8.46
C VAL A 349 -17.74 9.51 -9.11
N LEU A 350 -18.07 9.36 -10.40
CA LEU A 350 -18.90 10.32 -11.12
C LEU A 350 -20.31 10.45 -10.51
N ARG A 351 -20.90 9.35 -10.04
CA ARG A 351 -22.19 9.37 -9.34
C ARG A 351 -22.11 10.14 -8.03
N MET A 352 -21.08 9.85 -7.20
CA MET A 352 -20.90 10.48 -5.90
C MET A 352 -20.57 11.98 -6.02
N THR A 353 -19.79 12.37 -7.02
CA THR A 353 -19.39 13.78 -7.21
C THR A 353 -20.42 14.65 -7.91
N ARG A 354 -21.27 14.08 -8.78
CA ARG A 354 -22.36 14.83 -9.44
C ARG A 354 -23.45 15.30 -8.47
N GLY A 355 -23.64 14.63 -7.34
CA GLY A 355 -24.59 15.01 -6.29
C GLY A 355 -24.05 16.05 -5.31
N ALA A 356 -22.74 16.22 -5.22
CA ALA A 356 -22.10 17.22 -4.38
C ALA A 356 -22.19 18.58 -5.09
N ARG A 357 -23.15 19.43 -4.69
CA ARG A 357 -23.10 20.85 -5.04
C ARG A 357 -21.73 21.38 -4.61
N PRO A 358 -21.05 22.21 -5.44
CA PRO A 358 -19.83 22.88 -4.97
C PRO A 358 -20.21 23.64 -3.70
N ILE A 359 -19.61 23.29 -2.58
CA ILE A 359 -19.60 24.16 -1.41
C ILE A 359 -18.78 25.37 -1.87
N VAL A 360 -19.47 26.34 -2.45
CA VAL A 360 -18.93 27.68 -2.62
C VAL A 360 -18.61 28.13 -1.22
N THR A 361 -17.32 28.18 -0.91
CA THR A 361 -16.79 28.86 0.27
C THR A 361 -17.16 30.33 0.17
N ALA A 362 -18.38 30.65 0.56
CA ALA A 362 -18.89 32.01 0.76
C ALA A 362 -18.25 32.69 1.97
N SER A 363 -17.00 32.34 2.30
CA SER A 363 -16.27 32.85 3.46
C SER A 363 -15.04 33.69 3.10
N MET A 364 -14.83 34.05 1.82
CA MET A 364 -13.73 34.96 1.45
C MET A 364 -14.17 36.20 0.64
N ALA A 365 -15.45 36.50 0.55
CA ALA A 365 -15.94 37.68 -0.18
C ALA A 365 -16.35 38.86 0.70
N GLU A 366 -16.27 38.77 2.04
CA GLU A 366 -16.59 39.86 2.95
C GLU A 366 -15.49 40.10 4.01
N ALA A 367 -14.24 40.11 3.64
CA ALA A 367 -13.19 40.75 4.44
C ALA A 367 -12.86 42.08 3.78
N ASN A 368 -13.58 43.09 4.21
CA ASN A 368 -13.29 44.52 3.93
C ASN A 368 -11.89 44.85 4.48
N PRO A 369 -10.94 45.36 3.66
CA PRO A 369 -9.55 45.52 4.08
C PRO A 369 -9.26 46.71 4.99
N THR A 370 -10.25 47.32 5.67
CA THR A 370 -10.09 48.58 6.42
C THR A 370 -10.38 48.54 7.91
N THR A 371 -10.50 47.38 8.57
CA THR A 371 -10.61 47.32 10.03
C THR A 371 -9.43 46.61 10.65
N LYS A 372 -8.46 47.37 11.17
CA LYS A 372 -7.43 46.86 12.09
C LYS A 372 -8.11 46.36 13.38
N PRO A 373 -7.84 45.13 13.84
CA PRO A 373 -8.36 44.68 15.12
C PRO A 373 -7.69 45.47 16.28
N ASN A 374 -8.51 46.12 17.08
CA ASN A 374 -8.09 46.75 18.32
C ASN A 374 -7.87 45.65 19.37
N ILE A 375 -6.62 45.28 19.59
CA ILE A 375 -6.25 44.33 20.65
C ILE A 375 -6.11 45.10 21.94
N THR A 376 -7.16 45.10 22.76
CA THR A 376 -7.08 45.56 24.17
C THR A 376 -6.65 44.37 25.03
N TYR A 377 -5.47 44.46 25.64
CA TYR A 377 -5.03 43.57 26.71
C TYR A 377 -5.65 44.01 28.02
N PRO A 378 -6.36 43.17 28.78
CA PRO A 378 -6.76 43.49 30.13
C PRO A 378 -5.61 43.15 31.10
N GLY A 379 -5.20 44.11 31.89
CA GLY A 379 -4.47 43.90 33.12
C GLY A 379 -3.01 44.32 33.16
N ALA A 380 -2.76 45.64 33.23
CA ALA A 380 -1.60 46.15 33.94
C ALA A 380 -2.12 47.25 34.88
N THR A 381 -2.30 46.89 36.14
CA THR A 381 -2.41 47.88 37.22
C THR A 381 -1.38 47.55 38.27
N SER A 382 -0.49 48.49 38.47
CA SER A 382 0.39 48.82 39.61
C SER A 382 1.02 47.69 40.39
#